data_b7bfefac1d9badc47eeb5b7d10ec3ab1
#
_entry.id   b7bfefac1d9badc47eeb5b7d10ec3ab1
#
_cell.length_a   1.000
_cell.length_b   1.000
_cell.length_c   1.000
_cell.angle_alpha   90.00
_cell.angle_beta   90.00
_cell.angle_gamma   90.00
#
_symmetry.space_group_name_H-M   'P 1'
#
loop_
_entity.id
_entity.type
_entity.pdbx_description
1 polymer ?
#
loop_
_entity_poly.entity_id
_entity_poly.type
_entity_poly.pdbx_seq_one_letter_code
_entity_poly.pdbx_strand_id
1 'polypeptide(L)'
;MLLSRETTEFYLKDLETPLGQAINLTLAVLVLISSGIFVAETYNIPDYVRFELKVADTAIAIIFLVEYSLRLWSAENKIKYIFSFYSIIDLMAILPLFLGIVDISYIRLLRWFRILRLIRFINRKFLFASISTEDGMIFARILFTLFAIVFVYSGLIYQVEHPVNPEKYATFLDAFYFSVVTMTTVGFGDVIPISELGRLLTVLMIFTGIALIPWQVGDLIKQVVKTANQVETVCSNCGLAFHDVDAVFCKSCGTKLPSRKVN
;
A
#
# COMPACT_ATOMS: atom_id res chain seq x y z
N MET A 1 -26.18 13.88 -17.42
CA MET A 1 -25.80 12.68 -18.18
C MET A 1 -24.46 12.07 -17.70
N LEU A 2 -23.92 12.51 -16.55
CA LEU A 2 -22.60 12.10 -16.01
C LEU A 2 -22.67 11.07 -14.87
N LEU A 3 -23.83 10.58 -14.52
CA LEU A 3 -24.07 9.69 -13.38
C LEU A 3 -24.79 8.40 -13.80
N SER A 4 -24.40 7.79 -14.92
CA SER A 4 -24.81 6.40 -15.12
C SER A 4 -23.91 5.51 -14.27
N ARG A 5 -24.47 4.44 -13.71
CA ARG A 5 -23.77 3.46 -12.89
C ARG A 5 -22.51 2.91 -13.61
N GLU A 6 -22.64 2.62 -14.88
CA GLU A 6 -21.59 2.12 -15.75
C GLU A 6 -20.45 3.13 -15.96
N THR A 7 -20.78 4.42 -16.21
CA THR A 7 -19.76 5.47 -16.36
C THR A 7 -19.00 5.74 -15.06
N THR A 8 -19.68 5.71 -13.92
CA THR A 8 -19.04 5.91 -12.62
C THR A 8 -18.09 4.73 -12.28
N GLU A 9 -18.52 3.50 -12.53
CA GLU A 9 -17.69 2.32 -12.36
C GLU A 9 -16.48 2.35 -13.28
N PHE A 10 -16.68 2.75 -14.55
CA PHE A 10 -15.61 2.90 -15.53
C PHE A 10 -14.54 3.87 -15.05
N TYR A 11 -14.87 5.13 -14.72
CA TYR A 11 -13.86 6.12 -14.31
C TYR A 11 -13.19 5.83 -12.97
N LEU A 12 -13.87 5.18 -12.04
CA LEU A 12 -13.27 4.79 -10.75
C LEU A 12 -12.37 3.54 -10.84
N LYS A 13 -12.60 2.68 -11.85
CA LYS A 13 -11.76 1.50 -12.13
C LYS A 13 -10.75 1.73 -13.24
N ASP A 14 -11.02 2.67 -14.13
CA ASP A 14 -10.20 2.92 -15.31
C ASP A 14 -8.91 3.68 -14.94
N LEU A 15 -7.82 3.21 -15.55
CA LEU A 15 -6.48 3.77 -15.41
C LEU A 15 -5.86 4.12 -16.77
N GLU A 16 -6.59 3.89 -17.84
CA GLU A 16 -6.11 4.17 -19.21
C GLU A 16 -6.51 5.58 -19.65
N THR A 17 -7.66 6.09 -19.15
CA THR A 17 -8.06 7.46 -19.45
C THR A 17 -7.33 8.49 -18.57
N PRO A 18 -6.99 9.67 -19.13
CA PRO A 18 -6.35 10.75 -18.36
C PRO A 18 -7.17 11.18 -17.13
N LEU A 19 -8.50 11.14 -17.23
CA LEU A 19 -9.39 11.49 -16.13
C LEU A 19 -9.33 10.45 -15.00
N GLY A 20 -9.39 9.17 -15.32
CA GLY A 20 -9.27 8.08 -14.34
C GLY A 20 -7.90 8.11 -13.64
N GLN A 21 -6.85 8.41 -14.39
CA GLN A 21 -5.50 8.61 -13.85
C GLN A 21 -5.46 9.77 -12.86
N ALA A 22 -6.00 10.93 -13.22
CA ALA A 22 -6.02 12.11 -12.36
C ALA A 22 -6.79 11.85 -11.06
N ILE A 23 -7.96 11.22 -11.12
CA ILE A 23 -8.75 10.86 -9.94
C ILE A 23 -7.95 9.94 -9.01
N ASN A 24 -7.38 8.85 -9.54
CA ASN A 24 -6.64 7.88 -8.72
C ASN A 24 -5.35 8.49 -8.13
N LEU A 25 -4.65 9.37 -8.88
CA LEU A 25 -3.49 10.10 -8.36
C LEU A 25 -3.90 11.05 -7.22
N THR A 26 -4.96 11.81 -7.41
CA THR A 26 -5.48 12.71 -6.38
C THR A 26 -5.82 11.95 -5.10
N LEU A 27 -6.51 10.80 -5.21
CA LEU A 27 -6.82 9.95 -4.06
C LEU A 27 -5.55 9.43 -3.37
N ALA A 28 -4.53 9.01 -4.13
CA ALA A 28 -3.26 8.56 -3.57
C ALA A 28 -2.54 9.69 -2.82
N VAL A 29 -2.49 10.89 -3.40
CA VAL A 29 -1.91 12.08 -2.74
C VAL A 29 -2.68 12.44 -1.47
N LEU A 30 -4.01 12.39 -1.48
CA LEU A 30 -4.83 12.65 -0.29
C LEU A 30 -4.57 11.63 0.82
N VAL A 31 -4.32 10.36 0.49
CA VAL A 31 -3.91 9.35 1.49
C VAL A 31 -2.59 9.71 2.12
N LEU A 32 -1.59 10.12 1.31
CA LEU A 32 -0.27 10.55 1.81
C LEU A 32 -0.38 11.79 2.70
N ILE A 33 -1.14 12.79 2.28
CA ILE A 33 -1.38 14.02 3.07
C ILE A 33 -2.04 13.66 4.40
N SER A 34 -3.11 12.88 4.40
CA SER A 34 -3.80 12.45 5.62
C SER A 34 -2.87 11.66 6.55
N SER A 35 -2.04 10.76 6.01
CA SER A 35 -1.04 10.03 6.81
C SER A 35 0.01 10.97 7.40
N GLY A 36 0.46 11.98 6.63
CA GLY A 36 1.38 13.01 7.11
C GLY A 36 0.77 13.89 8.20
N ILE A 37 -0.52 14.23 8.11
CA ILE A 37 -1.24 14.96 9.16
C ILE A 37 -1.21 14.18 10.49
N PHE A 38 -1.46 12.87 10.46
CA PHE A 38 -1.39 12.07 11.68
C PHE A 38 0.00 12.04 12.30
N VAL A 39 1.04 11.93 11.47
CA VAL A 39 2.42 12.04 11.96
C VAL A 39 2.65 13.40 12.57
N ALA A 40 2.23 14.48 11.91
CA ALA A 40 2.38 15.84 12.43
C ALA A 40 1.66 16.06 13.77
N GLU A 41 0.47 15.47 13.97
CA GLU A 41 -0.29 15.56 15.21
C GLU A 41 0.43 14.92 16.42
N THR A 42 1.42 14.06 16.20
CA THR A 42 2.22 13.47 17.29
C THR A 42 3.30 14.42 17.83
N TYR A 43 3.57 15.52 17.12
CA TYR A 43 4.53 16.52 17.53
C TYR A 43 3.86 17.65 18.32
N ASN A 44 4.70 18.42 19.04
CA ASN A 44 4.21 19.58 19.77
C ASN A 44 4.04 20.78 18.79
N ILE A 45 2.85 20.87 18.19
CA ILE A 45 2.46 21.92 17.26
C ILE A 45 1.52 22.92 17.93
N PRO A 46 1.54 24.21 17.51
CA PRO A 46 0.62 25.23 18.02
C PRO A 46 -0.85 24.84 17.79
N ASP A 47 -1.74 25.23 18.72
CA ASP A 47 -3.14 24.84 18.69
C ASP A 47 -3.90 25.27 17.42
N TYR A 48 -3.55 26.44 16.88
CA TYR A 48 -4.15 26.91 15.62
C TYR A 48 -3.77 26.01 14.44
N VAL A 49 -2.52 25.54 14.36
CA VAL A 49 -2.09 24.59 13.32
C VAL A 49 -2.79 23.25 13.49
N ARG A 50 -2.88 22.79 14.74
CA ARG A 50 -3.60 21.53 15.07
C ARG A 50 -5.05 21.58 14.63
N PHE A 51 -5.72 22.72 14.83
CA PHE A 51 -7.10 22.92 14.39
C PHE A 51 -7.23 22.84 12.86
N GLU A 52 -6.36 23.56 12.12
CA GLU A 52 -6.34 23.53 10.66
C GLU A 52 -6.08 22.11 10.11
N LEU A 53 -5.13 21.38 10.70
CA LEU A 53 -4.84 19.99 10.31
C LEU A 53 -6.03 19.07 10.53
N LYS A 54 -6.76 19.22 11.65
CA LYS A 54 -7.97 18.45 11.92
C LYS A 54 -9.08 18.75 10.93
N VAL A 55 -9.26 20.02 10.56
CA VAL A 55 -10.24 20.42 9.53
C VAL A 55 -9.88 19.79 8.19
N ALA A 56 -8.61 19.88 7.79
CA ALA A 56 -8.10 19.27 6.56
C ALA A 56 -8.29 17.75 6.55
N ASP A 57 -7.95 17.05 7.63
CA ASP A 57 -8.13 15.61 7.74
C ASP A 57 -9.61 15.19 7.67
N THR A 58 -10.49 15.97 8.31
CA THR A 58 -11.93 15.73 8.24
C THR A 58 -12.46 15.91 6.81
N ALA A 59 -12.01 16.94 6.10
CA ALA A 59 -12.38 17.16 4.70
C ALA A 59 -11.92 16.01 3.80
N ILE A 60 -10.68 15.53 3.99
CA ILE A 60 -10.14 14.37 3.28
C ILE A 60 -10.96 13.11 3.59
N ALA A 61 -11.35 12.90 4.85
CA ALA A 61 -12.16 11.75 5.24
C ALA A 61 -13.57 11.79 4.60
N ILE A 62 -14.16 12.96 4.43
CA ILE A 62 -15.44 13.15 3.72
C ILE A 62 -15.26 12.80 2.24
N ILE A 63 -14.18 13.23 1.60
CA ILE A 63 -13.89 12.88 0.20
C ILE A 63 -13.80 11.35 0.05
N PHE A 64 -13.11 10.68 0.97
CA PHE A 64 -13.02 9.22 0.97
C PHE A 64 -14.35 8.53 1.21
N LEU A 65 -15.23 9.10 2.05
CA LEU A 65 -16.57 8.59 2.26
C LEU A 65 -17.41 8.67 0.98
N VAL A 66 -17.36 9.81 0.29
CA VAL A 66 -18.06 10.00 -0.99
C VAL A 66 -17.55 9.02 -2.03
N GLU A 67 -16.22 8.88 -2.16
CA GLU A 67 -15.58 7.93 -3.09
C GLU A 67 -16.00 6.48 -2.80
N TYR A 68 -15.96 6.05 -1.53
CA TYR A 68 -16.41 4.73 -1.12
C TYR A 68 -17.88 4.48 -1.44
N SER A 69 -18.74 5.48 -1.15
CA SER A 69 -20.18 5.42 -1.42
C SER A 69 -20.47 5.27 -2.91
N LEU A 70 -19.74 6.00 -3.77
CA LEU A 70 -19.85 5.90 -5.22
C LEU A 70 -19.42 4.52 -5.73
N ARG A 71 -18.33 3.96 -5.20
CA ARG A 71 -17.89 2.61 -5.55
C ARG A 71 -18.87 1.53 -5.10
N LEU A 72 -19.43 1.67 -3.91
CA LEU A 72 -20.45 0.76 -3.39
C LEU A 72 -21.75 0.82 -4.20
N TRP A 73 -22.14 2.05 -4.61
CA TRP A 73 -23.32 2.26 -5.44
C TRP A 73 -23.15 1.66 -6.85
N SER A 74 -21.95 1.79 -7.44
CA SER A 74 -21.64 1.28 -8.79
C SER A 74 -21.40 -0.23 -8.81
N ALA A 75 -21.09 -0.87 -7.68
CA ALA A 75 -20.80 -2.30 -7.62
C ALA A 75 -22.00 -3.17 -8.02
N GLU A 76 -21.80 -4.18 -8.86
CA GLU A 76 -22.84 -5.14 -9.29
C GLU A 76 -23.38 -5.92 -8.09
N ASN A 77 -22.49 -6.46 -7.26
CA ASN A 77 -22.83 -7.18 -6.04
C ASN A 77 -22.26 -6.45 -4.82
N LYS A 78 -23.15 -5.70 -4.13
CA LYS A 78 -22.78 -4.86 -2.98
C LYS A 78 -22.20 -5.66 -1.81
N ILE A 79 -22.74 -6.84 -1.52
CA ILE A 79 -22.29 -7.69 -0.42
C ILE A 79 -20.87 -8.18 -0.71
N LYS A 80 -20.63 -8.72 -1.90
CA LYS A 80 -19.30 -9.18 -2.32
C LYS A 80 -18.29 -8.03 -2.32
N TYR A 81 -18.70 -6.81 -2.68
CA TYR A 81 -17.85 -5.64 -2.64
C TYR A 81 -17.46 -5.28 -1.20
N ILE A 82 -18.40 -5.18 -0.26
CA ILE A 82 -18.15 -4.84 1.15
C ILE A 82 -17.14 -5.80 1.78
N PHE A 83 -17.27 -7.10 1.52
CA PHE A 83 -16.36 -8.13 2.04
C PHE A 83 -15.08 -8.32 1.20
N SER A 84 -14.83 -7.49 0.19
CA SER A 84 -13.56 -7.52 -0.52
C SER A 84 -12.44 -6.90 0.32
N PHE A 85 -11.22 -7.42 0.17
CA PHE A 85 -10.04 -6.97 0.92
C PHE A 85 -9.83 -5.45 0.85
N TYR A 86 -9.92 -4.87 -0.34
CA TYR A 86 -9.76 -3.43 -0.53
C TYR A 86 -10.88 -2.60 0.09
N SER A 87 -12.12 -3.10 0.05
CA SER A 87 -13.27 -2.43 0.65
C SER A 87 -13.20 -2.41 2.17
N ILE A 88 -12.69 -3.49 2.78
CA ILE A 88 -12.47 -3.55 4.23
C ILE A 88 -11.44 -2.51 4.65
N ILE A 89 -10.33 -2.37 3.93
CA ILE A 89 -9.31 -1.34 4.20
C ILE A 89 -9.93 0.06 4.11
N ASP A 90 -10.73 0.33 3.07
CA ASP A 90 -11.40 1.61 2.91
C ASP A 90 -12.37 1.89 4.04
N LEU A 91 -13.14 0.89 4.44
CA LEU A 91 -14.09 1.00 5.55
C LEU A 91 -13.37 1.29 6.88
N MET A 92 -12.29 0.55 7.19
CA MET A 92 -11.48 0.80 8.39
C MET A 92 -10.94 2.24 8.45
N ALA A 93 -10.57 2.80 7.31
CA ALA A 93 -10.06 4.16 7.23
C ALA A 93 -11.14 5.24 7.38
N ILE A 94 -12.40 4.95 7.04
CA ILE A 94 -13.55 5.88 7.13
C ILE A 94 -14.26 5.74 8.48
N LEU A 95 -14.21 4.56 9.09
CA LEU A 95 -14.93 4.23 10.32
C LEU A 95 -14.71 5.26 11.46
N PRO A 96 -13.50 5.79 11.70
CA PRO A 96 -13.26 6.82 12.72
C PRO A 96 -14.08 8.10 12.52
N LEU A 97 -14.50 8.43 11.29
CA LEU A 97 -15.36 9.59 11.02
C LEU A 97 -16.76 9.42 11.63
N PHE A 98 -17.32 8.20 11.55
CA PHE A 98 -18.65 7.90 12.08
C PHE A 98 -18.64 7.68 13.60
N LEU A 99 -17.58 7.10 14.12
CA LEU A 99 -17.44 6.74 15.53
C LEU A 99 -16.76 7.84 16.35
N GLY A 100 -16.31 8.93 15.73
CA GLY A 100 -15.69 10.08 16.39
C GLY A 100 -16.61 10.80 17.42
N ILE A 101 -17.90 10.46 17.45
CA ILE A 101 -18.89 10.89 18.43
C ILE A 101 -18.79 10.08 19.75
N VAL A 102 -18.19 8.89 19.69
CA VAL A 102 -17.99 7.98 20.81
C VAL A 102 -16.50 7.98 21.17
N ASP A 103 -16.17 8.40 22.36
CA ASP A 103 -14.80 8.59 22.87
C ASP A 103 -14.08 7.25 23.14
N ILE A 104 -14.01 6.39 22.13
CA ILE A 104 -13.34 5.10 22.20
C ILE A 104 -11.91 5.28 21.68
N SER A 105 -10.94 5.27 22.60
CA SER A 105 -9.50 5.43 22.30
C SER A 105 -8.99 4.47 21.22
N TYR A 106 -9.56 3.26 21.13
CA TYR A 106 -9.22 2.25 20.13
C TYR A 106 -9.62 2.61 18.70
N ILE A 107 -10.62 3.48 18.50
CA ILE A 107 -11.05 3.92 17.16
C ILE A 107 -9.94 4.73 16.49
N ARG A 108 -9.16 5.46 17.28
CA ARG A 108 -8.01 6.22 16.77
C ARG A 108 -6.96 5.33 16.12
N LEU A 109 -6.84 4.07 16.56
CA LEU A 109 -5.92 3.08 15.97
C LEU A 109 -6.25 2.81 14.48
N LEU A 110 -7.53 2.82 14.12
CA LEU A 110 -7.97 2.55 12.75
C LEU A 110 -7.50 3.59 11.74
N ARG A 111 -7.16 4.79 12.20
CA ARG A 111 -6.65 5.86 11.33
C ARG A 111 -5.32 5.50 10.67
N TRP A 112 -4.47 4.74 11.36
CA TRP A 112 -3.17 4.32 10.84
C TRP A 112 -3.28 3.36 9.65
N PHE A 113 -4.40 2.64 9.53
CA PHE A 113 -4.66 1.75 8.39
C PHE A 113 -4.95 2.49 7.09
N ARG A 114 -5.13 3.82 7.09
CA ARG A 114 -5.37 4.59 5.87
C ARG A 114 -4.26 4.44 4.84
N ILE A 115 -3.00 4.31 5.28
CA ILE A 115 -1.85 4.12 4.39
C ILE A 115 -2.00 2.86 3.53
N LEU A 116 -2.69 1.83 4.03
CA LEU A 116 -2.93 0.59 3.28
C LEU A 116 -3.79 0.78 2.04
N ARG A 117 -4.53 1.89 1.92
CA ARG A 117 -5.26 2.23 0.69
C ARG A 117 -4.33 2.36 -0.51
N LEU A 118 -3.07 2.75 -0.29
CA LEU A 118 -2.09 2.87 -1.35
C LEU A 118 -1.76 1.52 -2.00
N ILE A 119 -1.97 0.38 -1.30
CA ILE A 119 -1.79 -0.97 -1.88
C ILE A 119 -2.65 -1.15 -3.13
N ARG A 120 -3.84 -0.54 -3.16
CA ARG A 120 -4.72 -0.58 -4.35
C ARG A 120 -4.06 0.05 -5.58
N PHE A 121 -3.29 1.12 -5.40
CA PHE A 121 -2.67 1.86 -6.49
C PHE A 121 -1.36 1.21 -6.96
N ILE A 122 -0.67 0.47 -6.09
CA ILE A 122 0.59 -0.19 -6.41
C ILE A 122 0.39 -1.40 -7.31
N ASN A 123 -0.66 -2.17 -7.09
CA ASN A 123 -0.98 -3.32 -7.95
C ASN A 123 -1.41 -2.90 -9.38
N ARG A 124 -1.60 -1.61 -9.60
CA ARG A 124 -1.92 -1.04 -10.89
C ARG A 124 -0.71 -0.25 -11.36
N LYS A 125 -0.25 -0.45 -12.58
CA LYS A 125 0.96 0.12 -13.21
C LYS A 125 1.11 1.65 -13.15
N PHE A 126 0.27 2.32 -12.38
CA PHE A 126 0.08 3.77 -12.40
C PHE A 126 1.10 4.55 -11.56
N LEU A 127 1.34 4.18 -10.29
CA LEU A 127 2.30 4.92 -9.43
C LEU A 127 3.74 4.81 -9.91
N PHE A 128 4.02 3.78 -10.71
CA PHE A 128 5.35 3.48 -11.22
C PHE A 128 5.40 3.48 -12.74
N ALA A 129 4.50 4.22 -13.42
CA ALA A 129 4.47 4.35 -14.88
C ALA A 129 5.81 4.87 -15.46
N SER A 130 6.61 5.56 -14.64
CA SER A 130 7.98 5.98 -14.97
C SER A 130 9.00 4.85 -14.89
N ILE A 131 8.66 3.72 -14.27
CA ILE A 131 9.55 2.55 -14.16
C ILE A 131 9.20 1.61 -15.31
N SER A 132 9.98 1.68 -16.39
CA SER A 132 9.73 0.96 -17.64
C SER A 132 10.02 -0.55 -17.57
N THR A 133 10.62 -1.04 -16.48
CA THR A 133 10.97 -2.45 -16.32
C THR A 133 9.99 -3.16 -15.36
N GLU A 134 9.53 -4.36 -15.73
CA GLU A 134 8.66 -5.19 -14.86
C GLU A 134 9.31 -5.45 -13.50
N ASP A 135 10.63 -5.65 -13.48
CA ASP A 135 11.41 -5.91 -12.26
C ASP A 135 11.40 -4.70 -11.32
N GLY A 136 11.53 -3.48 -11.87
CA GLY A 136 11.46 -2.24 -11.08
C GLY A 136 10.11 -2.04 -10.39
N MET A 137 9.00 -2.41 -11.04
CA MET A 137 7.66 -2.33 -10.42
C MET A 137 7.50 -3.32 -9.27
N ILE A 138 8.04 -4.54 -9.40
CA ILE A 138 8.00 -5.54 -8.34
C ILE A 138 8.81 -5.06 -7.14
N PHE A 139 10.03 -4.56 -7.38
CA PHE A 139 10.89 -4.01 -6.33
C PHE A 139 10.22 -2.85 -5.58
N ALA A 140 9.65 -1.88 -6.31
CA ALA A 140 8.94 -0.76 -5.73
C ALA A 140 7.72 -1.20 -4.90
N ARG A 141 6.98 -2.22 -5.35
CA ARG A 141 5.87 -2.83 -4.61
C ARG A 141 6.34 -3.43 -3.29
N ILE A 142 7.47 -4.15 -3.30
CA ILE A 142 8.06 -4.75 -2.10
C ILE A 142 8.42 -3.67 -1.09
N LEU A 143 9.21 -2.67 -1.51
CA LEU A 143 9.62 -1.57 -0.63
C LEU A 143 8.44 -0.83 -0.03
N PHE A 144 7.43 -0.55 -0.85
CA PHE A 144 6.23 0.13 -0.36
C PHE A 144 5.44 -0.73 0.63
N THR A 145 5.30 -2.04 0.37
CA THR A 145 4.58 -2.93 1.29
C THR A 145 5.31 -3.00 2.63
N LEU A 146 6.64 -3.11 2.62
CA LEU A 146 7.45 -3.07 3.84
C LEU A 146 7.28 -1.75 4.59
N PHE A 147 7.36 -0.62 3.87
CA PHE A 147 7.12 0.70 4.45
C PHE A 147 5.72 0.81 5.06
N ALA A 148 4.68 0.35 4.36
CA ALA A 148 3.31 0.40 4.85
C ALA A 148 3.10 -0.43 6.11
N ILE A 149 3.70 -1.62 6.19
CA ILE A 149 3.67 -2.47 7.38
C ILE A 149 4.33 -1.74 8.55
N VAL A 150 5.58 -1.29 8.38
CA VAL A 150 6.30 -0.55 9.42
C VAL A 150 5.53 0.68 9.86
N PHE A 151 4.99 1.46 8.92
CA PHE A 151 4.21 2.66 9.21
C PHE A 151 2.97 2.37 10.06
N VAL A 152 2.19 1.34 9.69
CA VAL A 152 0.98 0.96 10.43
C VAL A 152 1.33 0.50 11.85
N TYR A 153 2.28 -0.41 11.99
CA TYR A 153 2.67 -0.90 13.31
C TYR A 153 3.29 0.18 14.18
N SER A 154 4.09 1.09 13.59
CA SER A 154 4.62 2.26 14.31
C SER A 154 3.50 3.13 14.87
N GLY A 155 2.48 3.41 14.06
CA GLY A 155 1.33 4.19 14.52
C GLY A 155 0.52 3.49 15.61
N LEU A 156 0.30 2.17 15.47
CA LEU A 156 -0.39 1.38 16.49
C LEU A 156 0.40 1.34 17.80
N ILE A 157 1.71 1.07 17.73
CA ILE A 157 2.60 1.03 18.90
C ILE A 157 2.69 2.41 19.55
N TYR A 158 2.86 3.48 18.77
CA TYR A 158 2.84 4.85 19.29
C TYR A 158 1.56 5.13 20.09
N GLN A 159 0.40 4.81 19.52
CA GLN A 159 -0.89 5.10 20.14
C GLN A 159 -1.08 4.38 21.48
N VAL A 160 -0.47 3.21 21.63
CA VAL A 160 -0.59 2.36 22.83
C VAL A 160 0.50 2.69 23.87
N GLU A 161 1.74 2.95 23.41
CA GLU A 161 2.89 3.18 24.28
C GLU A 161 2.99 4.63 24.76
N HIS A 162 2.68 5.62 23.92
CA HIS A 162 2.80 7.04 24.28
C HIS A 162 2.10 7.41 25.61
N PRO A 163 0.89 6.92 25.93
CA PRO A 163 0.24 7.24 27.22
C PRO A 163 0.95 6.65 28.46
N VAL A 164 1.67 5.54 28.31
CA VAL A 164 2.31 4.80 29.41
C VAL A 164 3.83 4.96 29.45
N ASN A 165 4.43 5.33 28.33
CA ASN A 165 5.89 5.48 28.17
C ASN A 165 6.22 6.71 27.29
N PRO A 166 5.80 7.92 27.70
CA PRO A 166 5.96 9.14 26.88
C PRO A 166 7.42 9.56 26.68
N GLU A 167 8.34 9.13 27.55
CA GLU A 167 9.76 9.45 27.42
C GLU A 167 10.43 8.71 26.26
N LYS A 168 10.02 7.45 26.02
CA LYS A 168 10.59 6.60 24.97
C LYS A 168 9.79 6.63 23.67
N TYR A 169 8.51 6.99 23.74
CA TYR A 169 7.59 7.12 22.62
C TYR A 169 6.97 8.53 22.60
N ALA A 170 7.85 9.56 22.57
CA ALA A 170 7.40 10.95 22.58
C ALA A 170 6.67 11.33 21.29
N THR A 171 7.16 10.83 20.15
CA THR A 171 6.65 11.11 18.81
C THR A 171 6.45 9.82 17.99
N PHE A 172 5.78 9.95 16.84
CA PHE A 172 5.67 8.85 15.89
C PHE A 172 7.05 8.33 15.44
N LEU A 173 8.05 9.22 15.32
CA LEU A 173 9.39 8.84 14.86
C LEU A 173 10.06 7.86 15.81
N ASP A 174 9.83 7.97 17.11
CA ASP A 174 10.40 7.03 18.10
C ASP A 174 9.83 5.62 17.91
N ALA A 175 8.52 5.52 17.68
CA ALA A 175 7.87 4.25 17.38
C ALA A 175 8.27 3.70 16.00
N PHE A 176 8.47 4.59 15.02
CA PHE A 176 8.96 4.21 13.69
C PHE A 176 10.39 3.68 13.75
N TYR A 177 11.27 4.37 14.48
CA TYR A 177 12.63 3.91 14.77
C TYR A 177 12.63 2.53 15.41
N PHE A 178 11.86 2.34 16.50
CA PHE A 178 11.71 1.05 17.15
C PHE A 178 11.26 -0.05 16.16
N SER A 179 10.25 0.25 15.35
CA SER A 179 9.69 -0.72 14.39
C SER A 179 10.71 -1.11 13.32
N VAL A 180 11.46 -0.14 12.77
CA VAL A 180 12.52 -0.40 11.78
C VAL A 180 13.64 -1.24 12.39
N VAL A 181 14.14 -0.85 13.57
CA VAL A 181 15.24 -1.55 14.26
C VAL A 181 14.86 -2.98 14.63
N THR A 182 13.60 -3.19 15.04
CA THR A 182 13.07 -4.51 15.36
C THR A 182 12.87 -5.38 14.13
N MET A 183 12.24 -4.82 13.07
CA MET A 183 11.98 -5.55 11.81
C MET A 183 13.27 -5.93 11.08
N THR A 184 14.30 -5.08 11.16
CA THR A 184 15.62 -5.36 10.58
C THR A 184 16.50 -6.26 11.46
N THR A 185 15.99 -6.72 12.59
CA THR A 185 16.70 -7.60 13.56
C THR A 185 17.94 -6.96 14.19
N VAL A 186 18.12 -5.64 14.12
CA VAL A 186 19.23 -4.92 14.76
C VAL A 186 19.06 -4.90 16.28
N GLY A 187 17.87 -4.52 16.78
CA GLY A 187 17.45 -4.67 18.17
C GLY A 187 18.35 -3.97 19.18
N PHE A 188 18.64 -2.67 19.05
CA PHE A 188 19.47 -1.92 20.00
C PHE A 188 18.97 -1.98 21.46
N GLY A 189 17.64 -2.12 21.67
CA GLY A 189 17.05 -2.24 23.01
C GLY A 189 16.93 -0.92 23.80
N ASP A 190 17.21 0.21 23.18
CA ASP A 190 17.12 1.55 23.74
C ASP A 190 15.68 2.08 23.83
N VAL A 191 14.84 1.65 22.90
CA VAL A 191 13.39 1.88 22.86
C VAL A 191 12.69 0.52 22.81
N ILE A 192 11.88 0.21 23.81
CA ILE A 192 11.12 -1.04 23.93
C ILE A 192 9.72 -0.78 24.46
N PRO A 193 8.69 -1.52 24.01
CA PRO A 193 7.34 -1.42 24.55
C PRO A 193 7.25 -2.01 25.96
N ILE A 194 6.55 -1.31 26.86
CA ILE A 194 6.33 -1.77 28.22
C ILE A 194 4.90 -2.27 28.44
N SER A 195 3.92 -1.80 27.66
CA SER A 195 2.54 -2.26 27.78
C SER A 195 2.35 -3.66 27.20
N GLU A 196 1.39 -4.41 27.73
CA GLU A 196 1.03 -5.75 27.21
C GLU A 196 0.58 -5.67 25.74
N LEU A 197 -0.24 -4.66 25.41
CA LEU A 197 -0.75 -4.48 24.05
C LEU A 197 0.37 -4.06 23.07
N GLY A 198 1.31 -3.20 23.50
CA GLY A 198 2.46 -2.82 22.70
C GLY A 198 3.39 -4.01 22.42
N ARG A 199 3.60 -4.88 23.42
CA ARG A 199 4.35 -6.14 23.23
C ARG A 199 3.63 -7.09 22.27
N LEU A 200 2.30 -7.24 22.39
CA LEU A 200 1.49 -8.04 21.48
C LEU A 200 1.59 -7.51 20.03
N LEU A 201 1.46 -6.20 19.86
CA LEU A 201 1.60 -5.57 18.53
C LEU A 201 3.00 -5.78 17.94
N THR A 202 4.03 -5.74 18.78
CA THR A 202 5.42 -6.03 18.36
C THR A 202 5.56 -7.48 17.88
N VAL A 203 5.01 -8.45 18.60
CA VAL A 203 5.00 -9.86 18.19
C VAL A 203 4.27 -10.03 16.86
N LEU A 204 3.09 -9.42 16.70
CA LEU A 204 2.34 -9.46 15.44
C LEU A 204 3.10 -8.81 14.28
N MET A 205 3.79 -7.69 14.54
CA MET A 205 4.65 -7.02 13.58
C MET A 205 5.77 -7.96 13.08
N ILE A 206 6.47 -8.61 14.00
CA ILE A 206 7.56 -9.55 13.70
C ILE A 206 7.03 -10.73 12.86
N PHE A 207 5.92 -11.36 13.26
CA PHE A 207 5.33 -12.45 12.50
C PHE A 207 4.88 -12.00 11.11
N THR A 208 4.30 -10.81 10.99
CA THR A 208 3.91 -10.24 9.70
C THR A 208 5.13 -10.05 8.80
N GLY A 209 6.24 -9.53 9.35
CA GLY A 209 7.49 -9.36 8.61
C GLY A 209 8.10 -10.69 8.16
N ILE A 210 8.21 -11.66 9.07
CA ILE A 210 8.74 -13.00 8.78
C ILE A 210 7.91 -13.72 7.71
N ALA A 211 6.59 -13.54 7.69
CA ALA A 211 5.72 -14.18 6.71
C ALA A 211 5.77 -13.50 5.33
N LEU A 212 5.72 -12.15 5.30
CA LEU A 212 5.57 -11.40 4.06
C LEU A 212 6.89 -11.16 3.31
N ILE A 213 8.01 -10.94 4.02
CA ILE A 213 9.30 -10.64 3.39
C ILE A 213 9.78 -11.80 2.51
N PRO A 214 9.86 -13.06 3.00
CA PRO A 214 10.31 -14.18 2.17
C PRO A 214 9.41 -14.44 0.97
N TRP A 215 8.09 -14.26 1.13
CA TRP A 215 7.16 -14.41 0.01
C TRP A 215 7.45 -13.39 -1.09
N GLN A 216 7.57 -12.11 -0.74
CA GLN A 216 7.84 -11.05 -1.72
C GLN A 216 9.21 -11.19 -2.38
N VAL A 217 10.24 -11.55 -1.60
CA VAL A 217 11.58 -11.85 -2.12
C VAL A 217 11.54 -13.06 -3.06
N GLY A 218 10.78 -14.09 -2.73
CA GLY A 218 10.58 -15.25 -3.60
C GLY A 218 9.97 -14.89 -4.95
N ASP A 219 8.98 -13.98 -4.97
CA ASP A 219 8.37 -13.50 -6.21
C ASP A 219 9.37 -12.64 -7.03
N LEU A 220 10.19 -11.83 -6.38
CA LEU A 220 11.26 -11.07 -7.03
C LEU A 220 12.28 -12.01 -7.69
N ILE A 221 12.76 -13.02 -6.96
CA ILE A 221 13.74 -14.00 -7.48
C ILE A 221 13.16 -14.73 -8.69
N LYS A 222 11.90 -15.20 -8.62
CA LYS A 222 11.24 -15.84 -9.76
C LYS A 222 11.22 -14.94 -11.00
N GLN A 223 10.93 -13.67 -10.81
CA GLN A 223 10.87 -12.70 -11.92
C GLN A 223 12.27 -12.44 -12.49
N VAL A 224 13.25 -12.18 -11.65
CA VAL A 224 14.64 -11.94 -12.07
C VAL A 224 15.19 -13.15 -12.83
N VAL A 225 14.97 -14.37 -12.33
CA VAL A 225 15.38 -15.61 -13.02
C VAL A 225 14.65 -15.76 -14.36
N LYS A 226 13.34 -15.45 -14.41
CA LYS A 226 12.58 -15.49 -15.64
C LYS A 226 13.13 -14.51 -16.67
N THR A 227 13.40 -13.26 -16.26
CA THR A 227 13.94 -12.22 -17.15
C THR A 227 15.36 -12.56 -17.61
N ALA A 228 16.21 -13.07 -16.70
CA ALA A 228 17.58 -13.49 -17.04
C ALA A 228 17.63 -14.67 -18.04
N ASN A 229 16.63 -15.55 -18.01
CA ASN A 229 16.53 -16.69 -18.89
C ASN A 229 15.82 -16.39 -20.23
N GLN A 230 15.33 -15.18 -20.44
CA GLN A 230 14.67 -14.78 -21.67
C GLN A 230 15.61 -13.97 -22.57
N VAL A 231 15.53 -14.25 -23.87
CA VAL A 231 16.27 -13.53 -24.90
C VAL A 231 15.33 -12.99 -25.96
N GLU A 232 15.65 -11.81 -26.44
CA GLU A 232 14.90 -11.20 -27.54
C GLU A 232 15.26 -11.92 -28.85
N THR A 233 14.33 -12.75 -29.30
CA THR A 233 14.41 -13.46 -30.57
C THR A 233 13.02 -13.45 -31.20
N VAL A 234 12.80 -12.57 -32.16
CA VAL A 234 11.48 -12.43 -32.79
C VAL A 234 11.18 -13.66 -33.68
N CYS A 235 10.07 -14.32 -33.39
CA CYS A 235 9.59 -15.43 -34.21
C CYS A 235 9.11 -14.92 -35.58
N SER A 236 9.64 -15.46 -36.67
CA SER A 236 9.30 -15.08 -38.04
C SER A 236 7.86 -15.39 -38.42
N ASN A 237 7.18 -16.31 -37.74
CA ASN A 237 5.83 -16.75 -38.06
C ASN A 237 4.73 -16.03 -37.24
N CYS A 238 4.92 -15.86 -35.91
CA CYS A 238 3.89 -15.29 -35.04
C CYS A 238 4.27 -13.98 -34.37
N GLY A 239 5.49 -13.47 -34.58
CA GLY A 239 5.94 -12.19 -34.06
C GLY A 239 6.27 -12.19 -32.54
N LEU A 240 6.23 -13.35 -31.86
CA LEU A 240 6.59 -13.41 -30.42
C LEU A 240 8.05 -12.99 -30.24
N ALA A 241 8.29 -11.97 -29.39
CA ALA A 241 9.61 -11.33 -29.28
C ALA A 241 10.56 -12.03 -28.29
N PHE A 242 10.04 -12.67 -27.22
CA PHE A 242 10.86 -13.23 -26.15
C PHE A 242 10.73 -14.75 -26.06
N HIS A 243 11.89 -15.41 -26.07
CA HIS A 243 12.02 -16.86 -25.94
C HIS A 243 13.06 -17.20 -24.89
N ASP A 244 12.99 -18.41 -24.33
CA ASP A 244 14.00 -18.88 -23.39
C ASP A 244 15.38 -19.03 -24.08
N VAL A 245 16.46 -18.85 -23.34
CA VAL A 245 17.83 -18.83 -23.87
C VAL A 245 18.17 -20.11 -24.66
N ASP A 246 17.62 -21.24 -24.24
CA ASP A 246 17.81 -22.57 -24.82
C ASP A 246 16.69 -22.98 -25.80
N ALA A 247 15.74 -22.11 -26.10
CA ALA A 247 14.62 -22.43 -26.97
C ALA A 247 15.05 -22.65 -28.42
N VAL A 248 14.78 -23.84 -28.95
CA VAL A 248 15.00 -24.20 -30.35
C VAL A 248 13.74 -23.93 -31.21
N PHE A 249 12.56 -23.97 -30.54
CA PHE A 249 11.26 -23.76 -31.18
C PHE A 249 10.47 -22.66 -30.46
N CYS A 250 9.65 -21.94 -31.22
CA CYS A 250 8.76 -20.93 -30.66
C CYS A 250 7.72 -21.58 -29.76
N LYS A 251 7.62 -21.13 -28.51
CA LYS A 251 6.68 -21.65 -27.50
C LYS A 251 5.20 -21.39 -27.85
N SER A 252 4.91 -20.47 -28.77
CA SER A 252 3.54 -20.11 -29.17
C SER A 252 3.08 -20.87 -30.44
N CYS A 253 3.89 -20.94 -31.47
CA CYS A 253 3.49 -21.49 -32.76
C CYS A 253 4.31 -22.71 -33.24
N GLY A 254 5.30 -23.16 -32.46
CA GLY A 254 6.13 -24.31 -32.79
C GLY A 254 7.12 -24.13 -33.94
N THR A 255 7.22 -22.94 -34.52
CA THR A 255 8.17 -22.64 -35.58
C THR A 255 9.60 -22.70 -35.03
N LYS A 256 10.52 -23.30 -35.82
CA LYS A 256 11.93 -23.36 -35.44
C LYS A 256 12.55 -21.97 -35.45
N LEU A 257 13.19 -21.62 -34.34
CA LEU A 257 13.87 -20.34 -34.17
C LEU A 257 15.22 -20.32 -34.88
N PRO A 258 15.71 -19.14 -35.30
CA PRO A 258 17.04 -19.03 -35.92
C PRO A 258 18.11 -19.49 -34.90
N SER A 259 19.04 -20.33 -35.38
CA SER A 259 20.14 -20.83 -34.57
C SER A 259 21.04 -19.66 -34.13
N ARG A 260 21.14 -19.46 -32.80
CA ARG A 260 22.03 -18.47 -32.24
C ARG A 260 23.47 -18.98 -32.25
N LYS A 261 24.37 -18.22 -32.83
CA LYS A 261 25.80 -18.42 -32.59
C LYS A 261 26.08 -17.91 -31.15
N VAL A 262 26.29 -18.82 -30.22
CA VAL A 262 26.84 -18.49 -28.90
C VAL A 262 28.27 -18.00 -29.14
N ASN A 263 28.52 -16.73 -28.92
CA ASN A 263 29.88 -16.17 -28.86
C ASN A 263 30.45 -16.46 -27.48
#